data_fa07d8e780ec03bf5db2e8fc99bfb0b4
#
_entry.id   fa07d8e780ec03bf5db2e8fc99bfb0b4
#
_cell.length_a   1.000
_cell.length_b   1.000
_cell.length_c   1.000
_cell.angle_alpha   90.00
_cell.angle_beta   90.00
_cell.angle_gamma   90.00
#
_symmetry.space_group_name_H-M   'P 1'
#
loop_
_entity.id
_entity.type
_entity.pdbx_description
1 polymer ?
#
loop_
_entity_poly.entity_id
_entity_poly.type
_entity_poly.pdbx_seq_one_letter_code
_entity_poly.pdbx_strand_id
1 'polypeptide(L)'
;MPVIKATTLDLSKITFSDVKTDNHGRKMVFVNYEGGKIIVQTPKMYVPNGLKRWRKKDATDNKDDSFEMELSFAGEDKNSDIREFHDKMEQFDELVKKQIITHSKEWLGKPKVSMELVENAFYSPSVRLPMDKEGNILDYPSRVRAKLDRERTNGDDFTGRFLSYKKPATPVLMFDESKTLIEMNEDNFESVVPKGSQVVSVLELVYLTITTKVSAKWKLVQAKVSRNQQTITGYAMIDDEESNVQEDLESEPTKETSTKEVEVVKDEEVVEEEEDVQEDELEEEDVQEDELEEEDVQEDELEEEPEPVVAKPKPRGRKAVVA
;
A
#
# COMPACT_ATOMS: atom_id res chain seq x y z
N MET A 1 -13.03 -17.21 -5.74
CA MET A 1 -11.66 -17.45 -5.26
C MET A 1 -11.70 -17.52 -3.75
N PRO A 2 -11.00 -18.45 -3.12
CA PRO A 2 -11.01 -18.54 -1.66
C PRO A 2 -10.24 -17.36 -1.04
N VAL A 3 -10.78 -16.80 0.02
CA VAL A 3 -10.10 -15.86 0.89
C VAL A 3 -9.25 -16.66 1.87
N ILE A 4 -7.96 -16.33 1.97
CA ILE A 4 -6.99 -17.00 2.84
C ILE A 4 -6.84 -16.14 4.11
N LYS A 5 -6.82 -16.75 5.29
CA LYS A 5 -6.40 -16.00 6.48
C LYS A 5 -4.92 -15.63 6.34
N ALA A 6 -4.59 -14.39 6.64
CA ALA A 6 -3.21 -13.90 6.52
C ALA A 6 -2.20 -14.75 7.30
N THR A 7 -2.59 -15.25 8.49
CA THR A 7 -1.78 -16.14 9.33
C THR A 7 -1.49 -17.49 8.69
N THR A 8 -2.37 -18.00 7.80
CA THR A 8 -2.19 -19.29 7.13
C THR A 8 -1.62 -19.18 5.72
N LEU A 9 -1.20 -17.99 5.28
CA LEU A 9 -0.61 -17.78 3.96
C LEU A 9 0.72 -18.54 3.83
N ASP A 10 0.77 -19.46 2.86
CA ASP A 10 1.98 -20.23 2.55
C ASP A 10 2.73 -19.58 1.37
N LEU A 11 3.80 -18.86 1.69
CA LEU A 11 4.56 -18.11 0.69
C LEU A 11 5.27 -18.99 -0.34
N SER A 12 5.46 -20.30 -0.06
CA SER A 12 6.06 -21.23 -1.01
C SER A 12 5.19 -21.49 -2.25
N LYS A 13 3.89 -21.19 -2.14
CA LYS A 13 2.90 -21.34 -3.22
C LYS A 13 2.75 -20.11 -4.10
N ILE A 14 3.53 -19.06 -3.81
CA ILE A 14 3.54 -17.84 -4.60
C ILE A 14 4.37 -18.02 -5.86
N THR A 15 3.83 -17.57 -6.98
CA THR A 15 4.50 -17.55 -8.27
C THR A 15 4.39 -16.16 -8.90
N PHE A 16 5.39 -15.80 -9.69
CA PHE A 16 5.47 -14.50 -10.38
C PHE A 16 5.32 -14.71 -11.88
N SER A 17 4.54 -13.83 -12.53
CA SER A 17 4.42 -13.85 -14.00
C SER A 17 5.63 -13.20 -14.65
N ASP A 18 5.76 -13.37 -15.96
CA ASP A 18 6.61 -12.52 -16.77
C ASP A 18 6.20 -11.06 -16.66
N VAL A 19 7.14 -10.13 -16.95
CA VAL A 19 6.88 -8.69 -16.96
C VAL A 19 5.85 -8.37 -18.06
N LYS A 20 4.83 -7.63 -17.66
CA LYS A 20 3.87 -7.05 -18.60
C LYS A 20 3.99 -5.53 -18.58
N THR A 21 3.80 -4.93 -19.73
CA THR A 21 3.79 -3.48 -19.88
C THR A 21 2.36 -3.02 -20.17
N ASP A 22 1.87 -2.02 -19.45
CA ASP A 22 0.56 -1.43 -19.72
C ASP A 22 0.62 -0.45 -20.91
N ASN A 23 -0.54 0.12 -21.29
CA ASN A 23 -0.64 1.06 -22.39
C ASN A 23 0.08 2.40 -22.14
N HIS A 24 0.53 2.64 -20.91
CA HIS A 24 1.28 3.83 -20.50
C HIS A 24 2.77 3.54 -20.29
N GLY A 25 3.26 2.38 -20.76
CA GLY A 25 4.66 1.99 -20.61
C GLY A 25 5.07 1.48 -19.23
N ARG A 26 4.16 1.40 -18.24
CA ARG A 26 4.49 0.95 -16.90
C ARG A 26 4.62 -0.56 -16.85
N LYS A 27 5.73 -1.04 -16.31
CA LYS A 27 6.01 -2.47 -16.15
C LYS A 27 5.33 -3.01 -14.90
N MET A 28 4.76 -4.20 -15.01
CA MET A 28 4.07 -4.90 -13.92
C MET A 28 4.39 -6.39 -13.94
N VAL A 29 4.41 -7.00 -12.76
CA VAL A 29 4.53 -8.45 -12.55
C VAL A 29 3.34 -8.91 -11.72
N PHE A 30 2.53 -9.82 -12.23
CA PHE A 30 1.43 -10.39 -11.47
C PHE A 30 1.95 -11.44 -10.51
N VAL A 31 1.42 -11.40 -9.29
CA VAL A 31 1.75 -12.34 -8.22
C VAL A 31 0.55 -13.26 -8.03
N ASN A 32 0.77 -14.56 -8.14
CA ASN A 32 -0.27 -15.57 -8.06
C ASN A 32 -0.02 -16.51 -6.88
N TYR A 33 -1.09 -17.04 -6.32
CA TYR A 33 -1.09 -18.07 -5.29
C TYR A 33 -1.85 -19.30 -5.80
N GLU A 34 -1.17 -20.43 -5.92
CA GLU A 34 -1.74 -21.67 -6.49
C GLU A 34 -2.44 -21.42 -7.86
N GLY A 35 -1.84 -20.56 -8.70
CA GLY A 35 -2.40 -20.21 -10.01
C GLY A 35 -3.55 -19.19 -10.00
N GLY A 36 -3.97 -18.72 -8.84
CA GLY A 36 -5.01 -17.72 -8.65
C GLY A 36 -4.50 -16.41 -8.04
N LYS A 37 -5.41 -15.47 -7.76
CA LYS A 37 -5.09 -14.22 -7.08
C LYS A 37 -4.77 -14.44 -5.60
N ILE A 38 -3.94 -13.57 -5.04
CA ILE A 38 -3.70 -13.53 -3.60
C ILE A 38 -4.76 -12.64 -2.96
N ILE A 39 -5.66 -13.25 -2.20
CA ILE A 39 -6.70 -12.55 -1.44
C ILE A 39 -6.59 -12.99 0.01
N VAL A 40 -6.21 -12.08 0.88
CA VAL A 40 -5.96 -12.37 2.29
C VAL A 40 -6.91 -11.61 3.20
N GLN A 41 -7.39 -12.28 4.25
CA GLN A 41 -8.11 -11.64 5.34
C GLN A 41 -7.12 -11.35 6.48
N THR A 42 -7.02 -10.08 6.86
CA THR A 42 -6.18 -9.64 7.97
C THR A 42 -6.77 -10.04 9.32
N PRO A 43 -5.98 -10.11 10.40
CA PRO A 43 -6.51 -10.05 11.74
C PRO A 43 -7.25 -8.73 11.99
N LYS A 44 -7.83 -8.54 13.17
CA LYS A 44 -8.41 -7.24 13.58
C LYS A 44 -7.25 -6.28 13.86
N MET A 45 -7.13 -5.24 13.04
CA MET A 45 -6.01 -4.28 13.07
C MET A 45 -6.50 -2.87 13.39
N TYR A 46 -5.62 -2.07 13.96
CA TYR A 46 -5.85 -0.66 14.23
C TYR A 46 -5.59 0.19 13.00
N VAL A 47 -6.43 1.20 12.75
CA VAL A 47 -6.33 2.17 11.66
C VAL A 47 -6.12 3.56 12.26
N PRO A 48 -4.88 3.99 12.49
CA PRO A 48 -4.58 5.21 13.24
C PRO A 48 -5.16 6.45 12.58
N ASN A 49 -5.05 6.53 11.27
CA ASN A 49 -5.40 7.71 10.49
C ASN A 49 -6.79 7.64 9.82
N GLY A 50 -7.54 6.53 10.03
CA GLY A 50 -8.76 6.29 9.28
C GLY A 50 -8.47 6.01 7.80
N LEU A 51 -9.48 6.17 6.95
CA LEU A 51 -9.30 6.15 5.51
C LEU A 51 -8.93 7.56 5.06
N LYS A 52 -7.81 7.70 4.34
CA LYS A 52 -7.22 8.98 3.94
C LYS A 52 -7.39 9.23 2.45
N ARG A 53 -7.54 10.52 2.12
CA ARG A 53 -7.43 11.07 0.77
C ARG A 53 -6.12 11.82 0.65
N TRP A 54 -5.32 11.43 -0.32
CA TRP A 54 -4.08 12.13 -0.66
C TRP A 54 -4.32 12.99 -1.90
N ARG A 55 -3.95 14.26 -1.80
CA ARG A 55 -4.02 15.22 -2.88
C ARG A 55 -2.67 15.89 -3.05
N LYS A 56 -2.18 15.99 -4.28
CA LYS A 56 -0.97 16.78 -4.59
C LYS A 56 -1.21 18.24 -4.19
N LYS A 57 -0.18 18.88 -3.63
CA LYS A 57 -0.28 20.28 -3.14
C LYS A 57 -0.78 21.26 -4.21
N ASP A 58 -0.38 21.06 -5.46
CA ASP A 58 -0.69 21.94 -6.58
C ASP A 58 -1.86 21.44 -7.45
N ALA A 59 -2.56 20.39 -7.03
CA ALA A 59 -3.68 19.85 -7.77
C ALA A 59 -4.87 20.82 -7.73
N THR A 60 -5.28 21.28 -8.90
CA THR A 60 -6.46 22.13 -9.08
C THR A 60 -7.77 21.36 -9.14
N ASP A 61 -7.68 20.06 -9.39
CA ASP A 61 -8.84 19.15 -9.45
C ASP A 61 -8.59 17.88 -8.62
N ASN A 62 -9.54 16.96 -8.64
CA ASN A 62 -9.48 15.71 -7.88
C ASN A 62 -9.01 14.51 -8.72
N LYS A 63 -8.47 14.72 -9.93
CA LYS A 63 -8.14 13.64 -10.85
C LYS A 63 -7.02 12.75 -10.30
N ASP A 64 -6.02 13.36 -9.67
CA ASP A 64 -4.86 12.68 -9.10
C ASP A 64 -5.03 12.25 -7.65
N ASP A 65 -6.20 12.51 -7.05
CA ASP A 65 -6.45 12.08 -5.68
C ASP A 65 -6.35 10.56 -5.55
N SER A 66 -5.63 10.09 -4.56
CA SER A 66 -5.55 8.69 -4.18
C SER A 66 -6.17 8.46 -2.81
N PHE A 67 -6.71 7.27 -2.61
CA PHE A 67 -7.36 6.89 -1.36
C PHE A 67 -6.73 5.63 -0.83
N GLU A 68 -6.44 5.63 0.47
CA GLU A 68 -5.78 4.51 1.11
C GLU A 68 -6.14 4.39 2.58
N MET A 69 -5.93 3.19 3.10
CA MET A 69 -6.10 2.86 4.49
C MET A 69 -4.82 2.21 5.00
N GLU A 70 -4.26 2.74 6.08
CA GLU A 70 -3.09 2.18 6.75
C GLU A 70 -3.52 1.28 7.89
N LEU A 71 -3.07 0.04 7.86
CA LEU A 71 -3.30 -0.96 8.88
C LEU A 71 -2.05 -1.07 9.76
N SER A 72 -2.16 -0.70 11.02
CA SER A 72 -1.05 -0.72 11.97
C SER A 72 -0.87 -2.10 12.61
N PHE A 73 0.38 -2.52 12.78
CA PHE A 73 0.76 -3.72 13.54
C PHE A 73 0.80 -3.47 15.06
N ALA A 74 0.23 -2.36 15.53
CA ALA A 74 0.11 -2.07 16.95
C ALA A 74 -0.53 -3.24 17.71
N GLY A 75 0.06 -3.61 18.84
CA GLY A 75 -0.41 -4.71 19.68
C GLY A 75 0.04 -6.10 19.25
N GLU A 76 1.00 -6.23 18.32
CA GLU A 76 1.57 -7.51 17.92
C GLU A 76 2.26 -8.26 19.07
N ASP A 77 2.71 -7.53 20.09
CA ASP A 77 3.26 -8.08 21.34
C ASP A 77 2.22 -8.85 22.17
N LYS A 78 0.92 -8.48 22.04
CA LYS A 78 -0.21 -9.03 22.78
C LYS A 78 -1.11 -9.95 21.93
N ASN A 79 -1.02 -9.86 20.60
CA ASN A 79 -1.88 -10.60 19.69
C ASN A 79 -1.03 -11.39 18.68
N SER A 80 -1.02 -12.72 18.84
CA SER A 80 -0.28 -13.62 17.96
C SER A 80 -0.67 -13.53 16.50
N ASP A 81 -1.97 -13.31 16.19
CA ASP A 81 -2.43 -13.23 14.81
C ASP A 81 -1.88 -11.99 14.09
N ILE A 82 -1.74 -10.86 14.82
CA ILE A 82 -1.13 -9.63 14.27
C ILE A 82 0.35 -9.87 14.03
N ARG A 83 1.07 -10.49 14.97
CA ARG A 83 2.48 -10.85 14.83
C ARG A 83 2.71 -11.79 13.65
N GLU A 84 1.92 -12.87 13.56
CA GLU A 84 2.04 -13.81 12.45
C GLU A 84 1.78 -13.14 11.09
N PHE A 85 0.82 -12.21 11.03
CA PHE A 85 0.57 -11.44 9.81
C PHE A 85 1.76 -10.53 9.48
N HIS A 86 2.34 -9.85 10.48
CA HIS A 86 3.53 -9.03 10.31
C HIS A 86 4.69 -9.85 9.75
N ASP A 87 5.02 -10.98 10.42
CA ASP A 87 6.07 -11.90 9.97
C ASP A 87 5.84 -12.38 8.52
N LYS A 88 4.58 -12.66 8.15
CA LYS A 88 4.25 -13.07 6.76
C LYS A 88 4.47 -11.96 5.75
N MET A 89 4.16 -10.72 6.10
CA MET A 89 4.37 -9.57 5.23
C MET A 89 5.87 -9.28 5.05
N GLU A 90 6.67 -9.36 6.11
CA GLU A 90 8.13 -9.23 6.03
C GLU A 90 8.75 -10.36 5.18
N GLN A 91 8.33 -11.61 5.40
CA GLN A 91 8.78 -12.75 4.59
C GLN A 91 8.38 -12.58 3.10
N PHE A 92 7.21 -12.00 2.83
CA PHE A 92 6.80 -11.66 1.47
C PHE A 92 7.71 -10.59 0.86
N ASP A 93 8.05 -9.55 1.61
CA ASP A 93 8.98 -8.52 1.16
C ASP A 93 10.38 -9.11 0.85
N GLU A 94 10.88 -10.02 1.68
CA GLU A 94 12.12 -10.76 1.43
C GLU A 94 12.04 -11.64 0.17
N LEU A 95 10.89 -12.27 -0.06
CA LEU A 95 10.66 -13.05 -1.28
C LEU A 95 10.72 -12.16 -2.53
N VAL A 96 10.08 -10.99 -2.49
CA VAL A 96 10.11 -10.02 -3.61
C VAL A 96 11.52 -9.51 -3.87
N LYS A 97 12.30 -9.15 -2.82
CA LYS A 97 13.70 -8.73 -2.98
C LYS A 97 14.55 -9.80 -3.69
N LYS A 98 14.39 -11.06 -3.33
CA LYS A 98 15.07 -12.19 -4.00
C LYS A 98 14.66 -12.30 -5.48
N GLN A 99 13.39 -12.09 -5.81
CA GLN A 99 12.91 -12.08 -7.19
C GLN A 99 13.50 -10.91 -7.98
N ILE A 100 13.61 -9.72 -7.39
CA ILE A 100 14.28 -8.56 -8.02
C ILE A 100 15.72 -8.90 -8.39
N ILE A 101 16.47 -9.55 -7.51
CA ILE A 101 17.86 -9.97 -7.79
C ILE A 101 17.89 -10.95 -8.96
N THR A 102 17.03 -11.97 -8.90
CA THR A 102 16.97 -13.04 -9.91
C THR A 102 16.62 -12.49 -11.30
N HIS A 103 15.67 -11.55 -11.36
CA HIS A 103 15.14 -10.96 -12.59
C HIS A 103 15.67 -9.54 -12.85
N SER A 104 16.78 -9.14 -12.25
CA SER A 104 17.28 -7.77 -12.27
C SER A 104 17.46 -7.18 -13.68
N LYS A 105 17.88 -8.01 -14.64
CA LYS A 105 18.05 -7.59 -16.04
C LYS A 105 16.71 -7.27 -16.70
N GLU A 106 15.69 -8.06 -16.44
CA GLU A 106 14.37 -7.92 -17.05
C GLU A 106 13.56 -6.80 -16.38
N TRP A 107 13.56 -6.79 -15.05
CA TRP A 107 12.76 -5.84 -14.26
C TRP A 107 13.39 -4.44 -14.25
N LEU A 108 14.70 -4.37 -13.98
CA LEU A 108 15.42 -3.11 -13.75
C LEU A 108 16.36 -2.71 -14.90
N GLY A 109 16.50 -3.55 -15.96
CA GLY A 109 17.50 -3.33 -17.00
C GLY A 109 18.96 -3.46 -16.54
N LYS A 110 19.21 -4.00 -15.34
CA LYS A 110 20.55 -4.10 -14.72
C LYS A 110 21.01 -5.56 -14.67
N PRO A 111 22.23 -5.87 -15.16
CA PRO A 111 22.69 -7.27 -15.29
C PRO A 111 22.91 -7.98 -13.94
N LYS A 112 23.26 -7.21 -12.91
CA LYS A 112 23.43 -7.70 -11.52
C LYS A 112 23.10 -6.59 -10.53
N VAL A 113 22.40 -6.95 -9.46
CA VAL A 113 22.15 -6.09 -8.29
C VAL A 113 22.44 -6.87 -7.01
N SER A 114 23.01 -6.22 -6.00
CA SER A 114 23.18 -6.78 -4.67
C SER A 114 21.89 -6.62 -3.85
N MET A 115 21.75 -7.40 -2.78
CA MET A 115 20.63 -7.27 -1.83
C MET A 115 20.59 -5.87 -1.24
N GLU A 116 21.73 -5.35 -0.79
CA GLU A 116 21.85 -4.02 -0.23
C GLU A 116 21.37 -2.92 -1.20
N LEU A 117 21.71 -3.05 -2.49
CA LEU A 117 21.25 -2.10 -3.51
C LEU A 117 19.75 -2.21 -3.77
N VAL A 118 19.18 -3.44 -3.69
CA VAL A 118 17.73 -3.64 -3.80
C VAL A 118 17.02 -2.96 -2.64
N GLU A 119 17.47 -3.16 -1.41
CA GLU A 119 16.86 -2.59 -0.21
C GLU A 119 16.88 -1.05 -0.21
N ASN A 120 18.01 -0.47 -0.56
CA ASN A 120 18.17 0.97 -0.47
C ASN A 120 17.59 1.74 -1.67
N ALA A 121 17.66 1.17 -2.89
CA ALA A 121 17.37 1.93 -4.10
C ALA A 121 16.22 1.37 -4.95
N PHE A 122 15.97 0.05 -4.95
CA PHE A 122 15.06 -0.56 -5.93
C PHE A 122 13.83 -1.24 -5.35
N TYR A 123 13.65 -1.23 -4.05
CA TYR A 123 12.48 -1.80 -3.41
C TYR A 123 11.79 -0.81 -2.47
N SER A 124 10.46 -0.80 -2.50
CA SER A 124 9.62 -0.12 -1.51
C SER A 124 8.84 -1.19 -0.77
N PRO A 125 9.10 -1.42 0.53
CA PRO A 125 8.51 -2.52 1.28
C PRO A 125 7.00 -2.36 1.47
N SER A 126 6.30 -3.49 1.61
CA SER A 126 4.88 -3.52 1.97
C SER A 126 4.69 -3.15 3.44
N VAL A 127 5.63 -3.59 4.30
CA VAL A 127 5.69 -3.18 5.71
C VAL A 127 6.51 -1.91 5.81
N ARG A 128 5.87 -0.83 6.23
CA ARG A 128 6.50 0.49 6.31
C ARG A 128 6.66 0.92 7.74
N LEU A 129 7.84 1.39 8.08
CA LEU A 129 8.10 2.10 9.32
C LEU A 129 7.67 3.57 9.15
N PRO A 130 6.96 4.15 10.12
CA PRO A 130 6.66 5.58 10.10
C PRO A 130 7.95 6.37 10.22
N MET A 131 8.09 7.42 9.42
CA MET A 131 9.25 8.31 9.39
C MET A 131 8.78 9.75 9.51
N ASP A 132 9.63 10.60 10.09
CA ASP A 132 9.44 12.04 10.10
C ASP A 132 9.82 12.67 8.74
N LYS A 133 9.73 14.00 8.64
CA LYS A 133 10.09 14.77 7.43
C LYS A 133 11.59 14.71 7.11
N GLU A 134 12.42 14.44 8.10
CA GLU A 134 13.87 14.30 7.97
C GLU A 134 14.30 12.85 7.62
N GLY A 135 13.34 11.90 7.56
CA GLY A 135 13.61 10.48 7.28
C GLY A 135 14.03 9.69 8.51
N ASN A 136 13.89 10.21 9.74
CA ASN A 136 14.15 9.47 10.96
C ASN A 136 12.97 8.53 11.24
N ILE A 137 13.26 7.32 11.66
CA ILE A 137 12.24 6.35 12.05
C ILE A 137 11.61 6.82 13.37
N LEU A 138 10.29 6.92 13.36
CA LEU A 138 9.50 7.25 14.55
C LEU A 138 9.22 5.97 15.36
N ASP A 139 9.09 6.11 16.67
CA ASP A 139 8.78 5.00 17.59
C ASP A 139 7.26 4.68 17.58
N TYR A 140 6.74 4.44 16.38
CA TYR A 140 5.38 3.94 16.17
C TYR A 140 5.42 2.59 15.49
N PRO A 141 4.40 1.74 15.69
CA PRO A 141 4.31 0.45 15.01
C PRO A 141 4.29 0.58 13.49
N SER A 142 4.95 -0.36 12.83
CA SER A 142 4.94 -0.47 11.38
C SER A 142 3.51 -0.63 10.83
N ARG A 143 3.34 -0.34 9.54
CA ARG A 143 2.04 -0.30 8.87
C ARG A 143 2.09 -0.98 7.51
N VAL A 144 0.97 -1.51 7.08
CA VAL A 144 0.73 -1.94 5.69
C VAL A 144 -0.36 -1.07 5.08
N ARG A 145 -0.16 -0.67 3.83
CA ARG A 145 -1.04 0.24 3.12
C ARG A 145 -1.95 -0.51 2.15
N ALA A 146 -3.25 -0.27 2.22
CA ALA A 146 -4.25 -0.78 1.29
C ALA A 146 -4.83 0.38 0.48
N LYS A 147 -4.67 0.34 -0.85
CA LYS A 147 -5.20 1.36 -1.76
C LYS A 147 -6.64 1.07 -2.13
N LEU A 148 -7.40 2.14 -2.45
CA LEU A 148 -8.75 2.06 -3.00
C LEU A 148 -8.74 2.62 -4.42
N ASP A 149 -9.24 1.84 -5.38
CA ASP A 149 -9.38 2.30 -6.75
C ASP A 149 -10.72 3.04 -6.92
N ARG A 150 -10.71 4.19 -7.57
CA ARG A 150 -11.91 4.99 -7.89
C ARG A 150 -12.58 4.46 -9.15
N GLU A 151 -13.89 4.50 -9.18
CA GLU A 151 -14.66 4.21 -10.40
C GLU A 151 -14.62 5.42 -11.35
N ARG A 152 -14.25 5.17 -12.61
CA ARG A 152 -14.28 6.18 -13.68
C ARG A 152 -15.50 5.96 -14.56
N THR A 153 -16.07 7.05 -15.04
CA THR A 153 -17.04 7.04 -16.15
C THR A 153 -16.35 6.67 -17.46
N ASN A 154 -17.07 6.67 -18.56
CA ASN A 154 -16.49 6.46 -19.90
C ASN A 154 -15.56 7.61 -20.36
N GLY A 155 -15.43 8.68 -19.58
CA GLY A 155 -14.47 9.78 -19.71
C GLY A 155 -13.48 9.78 -18.56
N ASP A 156 -12.88 10.94 -18.29
CA ASP A 156 -11.91 11.13 -17.21
C ASP A 156 -12.55 11.43 -15.85
N ASP A 157 -13.87 11.56 -15.80
CA ASP A 157 -14.59 11.90 -14.58
C ASP A 157 -14.78 10.69 -13.67
N PHE A 158 -14.86 10.94 -12.36
CA PHE A 158 -15.09 9.93 -11.34
C PHE A 158 -16.55 9.93 -10.88
N THR A 159 -17.05 8.73 -10.57
CA THR A 159 -18.44 8.56 -10.06
C THR A 159 -18.57 8.83 -8.56
N GLY A 160 -17.45 9.01 -7.86
CA GLY A 160 -17.39 9.09 -6.41
C GLY A 160 -17.41 7.72 -5.71
N ARG A 161 -17.44 6.61 -6.45
CA ARG A 161 -17.47 5.24 -5.90
C ARG A 161 -16.10 4.60 -5.91
N PHE A 162 -15.87 3.69 -4.96
CA PHE A 162 -14.67 2.86 -4.89
C PHE A 162 -14.93 1.45 -5.40
N LEU A 163 -14.01 0.94 -6.24
CA LEU A 163 -14.13 -0.39 -6.83
C LEU A 163 -13.13 -1.38 -6.24
N SER A 164 -13.62 -2.54 -5.85
CA SER A 164 -12.78 -3.72 -5.60
C SER A 164 -12.37 -4.40 -6.91
N TYR A 165 -13.26 -4.45 -7.90
CA TYR A 165 -12.98 -5.01 -9.23
C TYR A 165 -13.54 -4.10 -10.32
N LYS A 166 -12.76 -3.95 -11.42
CA LYS A 166 -13.16 -3.14 -12.58
C LYS A 166 -14.05 -3.91 -13.56
N LYS A 167 -13.88 -5.24 -13.63
CA LYS A 167 -14.63 -6.09 -14.57
C LYS A 167 -14.97 -7.44 -13.92
N PRO A 168 -16.23 -7.72 -13.57
CA PRO A 168 -17.33 -6.73 -13.50
C PRO A 168 -17.06 -5.64 -12.47
N ALA A 169 -17.64 -4.46 -12.68
CA ALA A 169 -17.52 -3.36 -11.72
C ALA A 169 -18.16 -3.79 -10.38
N THR A 170 -17.34 -3.97 -9.37
CA THR A 170 -17.76 -4.41 -8.04
C THR A 170 -17.28 -3.40 -7.02
N PRO A 171 -18.17 -2.83 -6.21
CA PRO A 171 -17.77 -1.85 -5.21
C PRO A 171 -16.90 -2.48 -4.11
N VAL A 172 -16.14 -1.64 -3.40
CA VAL A 172 -15.55 -2.01 -2.12
C VAL A 172 -16.68 -2.14 -1.11
N LEU A 173 -16.72 -3.28 -0.41
CA LEU A 173 -17.78 -3.59 0.55
C LEU A 173 -17.33 -3.26 1.97
N MET A 174 -18.06 -2.38 2.62
CA MET A 174 -17.83 -2.01 4.02
C MET A 174 -18.97 -2.54 4.89
N PHE A 175 -18.64 -3.10 6.03
CA PHE A 175 -19.62 -3.65 6.98
C PHE A 175 -19.38 -3.09 8.38
N ASP A 176 -20.44 -2.95 9.16
CA ASP A 176 -20.37 -2.70 10.58
C ASP A 176 -20.10 -4.00 11.38
N GLU A 177 -20.05 -3.89 12.69
CA GLU A 177 -19.87 -5.04 13.58
C GLU A 177 -21.03 -6.05 13.48
N SER A 178 -22.23 -5.58 13.19
CA SER A 178 -23.44 -6.40 12.97
C SER A 178 -23.48 -7.07 11.61
N LYS A 179 -22.43 -6.86 10.77
CA LYS A 179 -22.34 -7.32 9.38
C LYS A 179 -23.36 -6.65 8.45
N THR A 180 -23.86 -5.48 8.83
CA THR A 180 -24.72 -4.67 7.96
C THR A 180 -23.84 -3.90 6.98
N LEU A 181 -24.25 -3.88 5.70
CA LEU A 181 -23.54 -3.15 4.65
C LEU A 181 -23.63 -1.65 4.89
N ILE A 182 -22.49 -0.97 4.82
CA ILE A 182 -22.38 0.48 4.88
C ILE A 182 -22.03 0.98 3.48
N GLU A 183 -22.83 1.87 2.92
CA GLU A 183 -22.47 2.53 1.67
C GLU A 183 -21.32 3.50 1.90
N MET A 184 -20.27 3.35 1.08
CA MET A 184 -19.08 4.18 1.11
C MET A 184 -18.82 4.81 -0.25
N ASN A 185 -18.56 6.12 -0.24
CA ASN A 185 -18.21 6.92 -1.41
C ASN A 185 -17.18 8.00 -1.05
N GLU A 186 -16.79 8.84 -2.01
CA GLU A 186 -15.81 9.91 -1.80
C GLU A 186 -16.29 11.04 -0.87
N ASP A 187 -17.57 11.10 -0.54
CA ASP A 187 -18.12 12.15 0.34
C ASP A 187 -18.19 11.71 1.80
N ASN A 188 -18.25 10.39 2.05
CA ASN A 188 -18.47 9.87 3.41
C ASN A 188 -17.39 8.92 3.94
N PHE A 189 -16.33 8.65 3.17
CA PHE A 189 -15.31 7.63 3.52
C PHE A 189 -14.67 7.86 4.89
N GLU A 190 -14.41 9.12 5.27
CA GLU A 190 -13.82 9.47 6.58
C GLU A 190 -14.75 9.10 7.74
N SER A 191 -16.06 9.27 7.56
CA SER A 191 -17.06 8.89 8.56
C SER A 191 -17.31 7.39 8.60
N VAL A 192 -17.06 6.67 7.50
CA VAL A 192 -17.19 5.20 7.45
C VAL A 192 -16.02 4.53 8.17
N VAL A 193 -14.79 5.02 7.95
CA VAL A 193 -13.58 4.54 8.65
C VAL A 193 -12.90 5.74 9.30
N PRO A 194 -13.40 6.21 10.45
CA PRO A 194 -12.77 7.31 11.18
C PRO A 194 -11.41 6.92 11.77
N LYS A 195 -10.59 7.92 12.09
CA LYS A 195 -9.32 7.74 12.82
C LYS A 195 -9.55 6.91 14.08
N GLY A 196 -8.62 6.01 14.40
CA GLY A 196 -8.70 5.18 15.59
C GLY A 196 -9.63 3.96 15.46
N SER A 197 -10.23 3.71 14.29
CA SER A 197 -11.05 2.52 14.05
C SER A 197 -10.22 1.25 14.14
N GLN A 198 -10.91 0.14 14.44
CA GLN A 198 -10.36 -1.20 14.28
C GLN A 198 -11.07 -1.89 13.12
N VAL A 199 -10.32 -2.58 12.26
CA VAL A 199 -10.88 -3.22 11.07
C VAL A 199 -10.38 -4.64 10.90
N VAL A 200 -11.23 -5.49 10.33
CA VAL A 200 -10.82 -6.74 9.70
C VAL A 200 -11.00 -6.54 8.21
N SER A 201 -9.89 -6.62 7.45
CA SER A 201 -9.88 -6.31 6.03
C SER A 201 -9.64 -7.53 5.17
N VAL A 202 -10.21 -7.55 3.97
CA VAL A 202 -9.84 -8.45 2.89
C VAL A 202 -9.05 -7.64 1.87
N LEU A 203 -7.78 -8.01 1.71
CA LEU A 203 -6.83 -7.37 0.81
C LEU A 203 -6.54 -8.27 -0.39
N GLU A 204 -6.39 -7.68 -1.57
CA GLU A 204 -5.90 -8.35 -2.77
C GLU A 204 -4.53 -7.79 -3.14
N LEU A 205 -3.53 -8.66 -3.30
CA LEU A 205 -2.29 -8.31 -3.97
C LEU A 205 -2.54 -8.35 -5.47
N VAL A 206 -2.54 -7.17 -6.11
CA VAL A 206 -2.92 -7.07 -7.54
C VAL A 206 -1.73 -7.36 -8.44
N TYR A 207 -0.59 -6.71 -8.19
CA TYR A 207 0.67 -6.87 -8.92
C TYR A 207 1.82 -6.16 -8.20
N LEU A 208 3.04 -6.42 -8.66
CA LEU A 208 4.19 -5.56 -8.38
C LEU A 208 4.29 -4.52 -9.49
N THR A 209 4.39 -3.25 -9.12
CA THR A 209 4.71 -2.15 -10.05
C THR A 209 6.23 -2.02 -10.14
N ILE A 210 6.76 -1.85 -11.35
CA ILE A 210 8.18 -1.60 -11.60
C ILE A 210 8.30 -0.22 -12.21
N THR A 211 8.71 0.74 -11.40
CA THR A 211 9.07 2.10 -11.80
C THR A 211 10.53 2.35 -11.43
N THR A 212 10.87 3.44 -10.77
CA THR A 212 12.18 3.62 -10.14
C THR A 212 12.43 2.58 -9.04
N LYS A 213 11.37 2.20 -8.31
CA LYS A 213 11.38 1.13 -7.32
C LYS A 213 10.32 0.08 -7.66
N VAL A 214 10.56 -1.15 -7.23
CA VAL A 214 9.55 -2.20 -7.25
C VAL A 214 8.71 -2.10 -5.99
N SER A 215 7.41 -2.07 -6.12
CA SER A 215 6.48 -1.99 -4.98
C SER A 215 5.26 -2.88 -5.19
N ALA A 216 4.75 -3.46 -4.11
CA ALA A 216 3.54 -4.28 -4.14
C ALA A 216 2.29 -3.40 -4.05
N LYS A 217 1.34 -3.59 -4.99
CA LYS A 217 0.04 -2.93 -4.92
C LYS A 217 -0.95 -3.79 -4.17
N TRP A 218 -1.13 -3.51 -2.90
CA TRP A 218 -2.21 -4.05 -2.08
C TRP A 218 -3.46 -3.19 -2.22
N LYS A 219 -4.60 -3.84 -2.42
CA LYS A 219 -5.89 -3.17 -2.61
C LYS A 219 -6.91 -3.67 -1.60
N LEU A 220 -7.73 -2.75 -1.09
CA LEU A 220 -8.87 -3.09 -0.24
C LEU A 220 -10.00 -3.67 -1.10
N VAL A 221 -10.49 -4.85 -0.73
CA VAL A 221 -11.65 -5.50 -1.36
C VAL A 221 -12.88 -5.34 -0.48
N GLN A 222 -12.70 -5.57 0.81
CA GLN A 222 -13.78 -5.56 1.78
C GLN A 222 -13.22 -5.25 3.17
N ALA A 223 -13.99 -4.58 4.02
CA ALA A 223 -13.63 -4.44 5.43
C ALA A 223 -14.84 -4.49 6.34
N LYS A 224 -14.63 -5.01 7.54
CA LYS A 224 -15.55 -4.90 8.67
C LYS A 224 -14.97 -3.91 9.66
N VAL A 225 -15.68 -2.81 9.90
CA VAL A 225 -15.23 -1.69 10.71
C VAL A 225 -15.86 -1.79 12.10
N SER A 226 -15.01 -1.75 13.12
CA SER A 226 -15.38 -1.57 14.53
C SER A 226 -15.00 -0.14 14.89
N ARG A 227 -16.01 0.71 15.07
CA ARG A 227 -15.78 2.08 15.51
C ARG A 227 -15.52 2.07 17.00
N ASN A 228 -14.53 2.81 17.45
CA ASN A 228 -14.33 3.02 18.88
C ASN A 228 -15.38 4.05 19.33
N GLN A 229 -16.58 3.57 19.66
CA GLN A 229 -17.65 4.44 20.17
C GLN A 229 -17.40 4.76 21.65
N GLN A 230 -16.42 5.57 21.93
CA GLN A 230 -16.46 6.38 23.14
C GLN A 230 -17.12 7.73 22.79
N THR A 231 -18.35 7.68 22.31
CA THR A 231 -19.17 8.87 22.21
C THR A 231 -19.81 9.09 23.57
N ILE A 232 -19.44 10.18 24.22
CA ILE A 232 -20.20 10.70 25.36
C ILE A 232 -21.58 11.07 24.79
N THR A 233 -22.57 10.19 24.98
CA THR A 233 -23.95 10.41 24.57
C THR A 233 -24.70 11.00 25.73
N GLY A 234 -24.56 12.31 25.95
CA GLY A 234 -25.26 13.03 27.03
C GLY A 234 -24.43 14.19 27.56
N TYR A 235 -25.02 14.93 28.44
CA TYR A 235 -24.35 15.98 29.19
C TYR A 235 -23.34 15.36 30.15
N ALA A 236 -22.06 15.53 29.90
CA ALA A 236 -20.96 14.95 30.68
C ALA A 236 -20.04 16.04 31.27
N MET A 237 -20.49 17.30 31.25
CA MET A 237 -19.74 18.37 31.89
C MET A 237 -20.02 18.29 33.41
N ILE A 238 -18.95 18.37 34.20
CA ILE A 238 -19.02 18.54 35.64
C ILE A 238 -19.19 20.04 35.83
N ASP A 239 -20.38 20.44 36.32
CA ASP A 239 -20.60 21.83 36.63
C ASP A 239 -19.82 22.15 37.92
N ASP A 240 -18.89 23.09 37.86
CA ASP A 240 -18.08 23.57 39.00
C ASP A 240 -18.89 24.44 39.96
N GLU A 241 -20.20 24.53 39.78
CA GLU A 241 -21.10 25.28 40.68
C GLU A 241 -21.72 24.35 41.71
N GLU A 242 -20.98 24.06 42.78
CA GLU A 242 -21.55 23.88 44.13
C GLU A 242 -20.42 23.79 45.17
N SER A 243 -19.56 24.82 45.21
CA SER A 243 -18.83 25.14 46.44
C SER A 243 -19.34 26.47 47.00
N ASN A 244 -20.62 26.48 47.40
CA ASN A 244 -21.13 27.53 48.27
C ASN A 244 -21.92 26.95 49.43
N VAL A 245 -21.24 26.89 50.54
CA VAL A 245 -21.72 27.21 51.87
C VAL A 245 -23.14 26.77 52.21
N GLN A 246 -23.25 25.70 53.00
CA GLN A 246 -24.21 25.66 54.07
C GLN A 246 -23.55 25.14 55.34
N GLU A 247 -23.37 26.07 56.24
CA GLU A 247 -23.13 25.82 57.66
C GLU A 247 -24.29 25.06 58.31
N ASP A 248 -23.90 24.14 59.17
CA ASP A 248 -24.63 23.70 60.41
C ASP A 248 -26.07 23.24 60.26
N LEU A 249 -26.25 21.95 60.47
CA LEU A 249 -27.15 21.45 61.56
C LEU A 249 -26.94 19.94 61.78
N GLU A 250 -26.63 19.63 63.02
CA GLU A 250 -26.40 18.32 63.58
C GLU A 250 -27.53 17.30 63.30
N SER A 251 -27.19 16.06 63.07
CA SER A 251 -27.66 14.89 63.81
C SER A 251 -27.06 13.57 63.23
N GLU A 252 -26.51 12.80 64.15
CA GLU A 252 -25.95 11.45 64.03
C GLU A 252 -26.99 10.36 63.73
N PRO A 253 -26.51 9.08 63.71
CA PRO A 253 -25.93 8.32 62.61
C PRO A 253 -26.73 7.03 62.32
N THR A 254 -26.58 6.40 61.21
CA THR A 254 -26.81 4.95 61.07
C THR A 254 -26.02 4.30 59.93
N LYS A 255 -25.11 3.47 60.32
CA LYS A 255 -24.58 2.17 59.84
C LYS A 255 -24.70 1.73 58.37
N GLU A 256 -23.46 1.46 57.89
CA GLU A 256 -23.01 0.24 57.17
C GLU A 256 -23.63 -0.09 55.80
N THR A 257 -22.81 -0.03 54.76
CA THR A 257 -22.37 -1.25 54.07
C THR A 257 -21.32 -0.96 52.97
N SER A 258 -20.18 -1.55 53.14
CA SER A 258 -19.21 -2.10 52.18
C SER A 258 -19.22 -1.57 50.75
N THR A 259 -18.19 -0.84 50.38
CA THR A 259 -17.84 -0.59 48.99
C THR A 259 -16.41 -1.02 48.69
N LYS A 260 -16.28 -1.84 47.67
CA LYS A 260 -15.00 -2.24 47.07
C LYS A 260 -14.37 -1.04 46.35
N GLU A 261 -13.11 -0.80 46.69
CA GLU A 261 -12.23 0.11 45.99
C GLU A 261 -12.01 -0.38 44.55
N VAL A 262 -12.23 0.51 43.60
CA VAL A 262 -11.75 0.37 42.20
C VAL A 262 -10.65 1.40 42.05
N GLU A 263 -9.42 0.94 41.90
CA GLU A 263 -8.27 1.77 41.54
C GLU A 263 -8.51 2.50 40.22
N VAL A 264 -8.51 3.82 40.30
CA VAL A 264 -8.49 4.70 39.11
C VAL A 264 -7.05 4.85 38.67
N VAL A 265 -6.70 4.21 37.57
CA VAL A 265 -5.45 4.48 36.84
C VAL A 265 -5.61 5.84 36.17
N LYS A 266 -4.76 6.78 36.54
CA LYS A 266 -4.64 8.08 35.88
C LYS A 266 -4.06 7.85 34.51
N ASP A 267 -4.85 8.09 33.46
CA ASP A 267 -4.37 8.30 32.10
C ASP A 267 -3.76 9.70 32.01
N GLU A 268 -2.48 9.74 31.65
CA GLU A 268 -1.79 10.97 31.27
C GLU A 268 -2.37 11.48 29.94
N GLU A 269 -2.83 12.73 29.95
CA GLU A 269 -3.20 13.49 28.76
C GLU A 269 -1.98 13.60 27.85
N VAL A 270 -2.01 12.84 26.73
CA VAL A 270 -1.08 13.06 25.64
C VAL A 270 -1.64 14.20 24.79
N VAL A 271 -1.00 15.35 24.88
CA VAL A 271 -1.19 16.47 23.97
C VAL A 271 -0.77 16.00 22.57
N GLU A 272 -1.75 15.76 21.70
CA GLU A 272 -1.50 15.54 20.29
C GLU A 272 -1.11 16.87 19.63
N GLU A 273 0.19 17.11 19.46
CA GLU A 273 0.67 18.05 18.45
C GLU A 273 0.41 17.41 17.08
N GLU A 274 -0.50 18.02 16.31
CA GLU A 274 -0.73 17.68 14.91
C GLU A 274 0.53 18.01 14.09
N GLU A 275 1.53 17.12 14.10
CA GLU A 275 2.59 17.15 13.11
C GLU A 275 2.08 16.51 11.83
N ASP A 276 1.76 17.35 10.85
CA ASP A 276 1.59 16.99 9.45
C ASP A 276 2.90 16.36 8.94
N VAL A 277 3.02 15.05 9.10
CA VAL A 277 4.08 14.29 8.45
C VAL A 277 3.77 14.24 6.96
N GLN A 278 4.35 15.15 6.21
CA GLN A 278 4.44 15.02 4.76
C GLN A 278 5.38 13.84 4.48
N GLU A 279 4.80 12.69 4.15
CA GLU A 279 5.57 11.65 3.49
C GLU A 279 6.08 12.23 2.16
N ASP A 280 7.41 12.15 1.96
CA ASP A 280 8.01 12.37 0.66
C ASP A 280 7.33 11.43 -0.35
N GLU A 281 6.30 11.95 -1.04
CA GLU A 281 6.02 11.47 -2.38
C GLU A 281 7.32 11.75 -3.14
N LEU A 282 8.09 10.69 -3.39
CA LEU A 282 9.08 10.75 -4.45
C LEU A 282 8.30 11.19 -5.67
N GLU A 283 8.46 12.46 -5.98
CA GLU A 283 7.96 13.08 -7.19
C GLU A 283 8.22 12.08 -8.31
N GLU A 284 7.15 11.60 -8.94
CA GLU A 284 7.23 11.20 -10.31
C GLU A 284 7.60 12.51 -11.03
N GLU A 285 8.89 12.81 -11.11
CA GLU A 285 9.37 13.77 -12.08
C GLU A 285 8.81 13.30 -13.41
N ASP A 286 7.78 14.00 -13.88
CA ASP A 286 7.49 14.09 -15.29
C ASP A 286 8.81 14.54 -15.92
N VAL A 287 9.56 13.57 -16.43
CA VAL A 287 10.61 13.83 -17.38
C VAL A 287 9.86 14.46 -18.55
N GLN A 288 9.84 15.79 -18.57
CA GLN A 288 9.56 16.54 -19.76
C GLN A 288 10.54 15.96 -20.79
N GLU A 289 9.99 15.29 -21.79
CA GLU A 289 10.70 15.03 -23.02
C GLU A 289 11.08 16.41 -23.54
N ASP A 290 12.33 16.83 -23.24
CA ASP A 290 13.00 17.85 -24.04
C ASP A 290 12.97 17.27 -25.47
N GLU A 291 12.18 17.89 -26.32
CA GLU A 291 12.28 17.80 -27.76
C GLU A 291 13.75 18.08 -28.11
N LEU A 292 14.51 16.99 -28.29
CA LEU A 292 15.79 17.09 -28.96
C LEU A 292 15.44 17.50 -30.38
N GLU A 293 15.66 18.79 -30.65
CA GLU A 293 15.74 19.31 -32.01
C GLU A 293 16.66 18.39 -32.80
N GLU A 294 16.10 17.75 -33.80
CA GLU A 294 16.85 17.02 -34.81
C GLU A 294 17.75 18.07 -35.52
N GLU A 295 19.00 18.17 -35.07
CA GLU A 295 20.04 18.80 -35.87
C GLU A 295 20.22 17.93 -37.10
N ASP A 296 19.83 18.50 -38.23
CA ASP A 296 20.17 18.05 -39.59
C ASP A 296 21.68 17.77 -39.70
N VAL A 297 22.06 16.51 -39.49
CA VAL A 297 23.39 16.03 -39.87
C VAL A 297 23.37 15.83 -41.37
N GLN A 298 23.94 16.81 -42.08
CA GLN A 298 24.29 16.68 -43.51
C GLN A 298 25.14 15.43 -43.66
N GLU A 299 24.60 14.46 -44.40
CA GLU A 299 25.35 13.32 -44.91
C GLU A 299 26.45 13.84 -45.87
N ASP A 300 27.68 13.89 -45.38
CA ASP A 300 28.85 13.96 -46.27
C ASP A 300 28.95 12.63 -47.03
N GLU A 301 28.66 12.69 -48.33
CA GLU A 301 28.96 11.62 -49.28
C GLU A 301 30.46 11.31 -49.24
N LEU A 302 30.83 10.24 -48.55
CA LEU A 302 32.14 9.62 -48.67
C LEU A 302 32.11 8.73 -49.94
N GLU A 303 32.82 9.16 -50.98
CA GLU A 303 33.13 8.40 -52.17
C GLU A 303 33.69 7.01 -51.79
N GLU A 304 32.97 5.95 -52.14
CA GLU A 304 33.47 4.58 -52.09
C GLU A 304 34.57 4.36 -53.09
N GLU A 305 35.81 4.15 -52.64
CA GLU A 305 36.87 3.53 -53.48
C GLU A 305 36.52 2.09 -53.82
N PRO A 306 36.69 1.63 -55.08
CA PRO A 306 36.33 0.27 -55.51
C PRO A 306 37.29 -0.77 -54.91
N GLU A 307 36.77 -1.74 -54.20
CA GLU A 307 37.52 -2.90 -53.72
C GLU A 307 38.11 -3.75 -54.83
N PRO A 308 39.32 -4.33 -54.67
CA PRO A 308 39.98 -5.14 -55.71
C PRO A 308 39.28 -6.50 -55.88
N VAL A 309 38.97 -6.82 -57.11
CA VAL A 309 38.31 -8.05 -57.55
C VAL A 309 39.23 -9.28 -57.31
N VAL A 310 38.83 -10.09 -56.28
CA VAL A 310 39.49 -11.40 -56.07
C VAL A 310 38.92 -12.45 -56.98
N ALA A 311 39.82 -12.96 -57.88
CA ALA A 311 39.52 -14.01 -58.88
C ALA A 311 39.12 -15.34 -58.20
N LYS A 312 37.97 -15.89 -58.62
CA LYS A 312 37.51 -17.22 -58.19
C LYS A 312 38.36 -18.34 -58.75
N PRO A 313 38.82 -19.36 -57.99
CA PRO A 313 39.57 -20.50 -58.54
C PRO A 313 38.66 -21.45 -59.34
N LYS A 314 39.12 -21.90 -60.46
CA LYS A 314 38.45 -22.88 -61.36
C LYS A 314 38.36 -24.26 -60.74
N PRO A 315 37.23 -25.02 -60.91
CA PRO A 315 37.09 -26.37 -60.39
C PRO A 315 37.99 -27.37 -61.16
N ARG A 316 38.77 -28.14 -60.40
CA ARG A 316 39.57 -29.27 -60.93
C ARG A 316 38.67 -30.44 -61.35
N GLY A 317 38.79 -30.83 -62.65
CA GLY A 317 38.09 -31.99 -63.19
C GLY A 317 38.47 -33.31 -62.50
N ARG A 318 37.46 -34.11 -62.18
CA ARG A 318 37.60 -35.50 -61.73
C ARG A 318 37.99 -36.36 -62.97
N LYS A 319 39.12 -37.06 -62.90
CA LYS A 319 39.50 -38.17 -63.83
C LYS A 319 38.64 -39.38 -63.47
N ALA A 320 37.96 -39.91 -64.50
CA ALA A 320 37.33 -41.23 -64.42
C ALA A 320 38.43 -42.29 -64.39
N VAL A 321 38.32 -43.29 -63.56
CA VAL A 321 39.05 -44.57 -63.60
C VAL A 321 38.07 -45.62 -64.08
N VAL A 322 38.42 -46.21 -65.23
CA VAL A 322 37.79 -47.40 -65.80
C VAL A 322 38.61 -48.60 -65.34
N ALA A 323 37.98 -49.59 -64.81
CA ALA A 323 38.10 -51.03 -64.93
C ALA A 323 37.22 -51.72 -63.86
#